data_9801f5b48f50b624673de7fd78f343e9
#
_entry.id   9801f5b48f50b624673de7fd78f343e9
#
_cell.length_a   1.000
_cell.length_b   1.000
_cell.length_c   1.000
_cell.angle_alpha   90.00
_cell.angle_beta   90.00
_cell.angle_gamma   90.00
#
_symmetry.space_group_name_H-M   'P 1'
#
loop_
_entity.id
_entity.type
_entity.pdbx_description
1 polymer ?
#
loop_
_entity_poly.entity_id
_entity_poly.type
_entity_poly.pdbx_seq_one_letter_code
_entity_poly.pdbx_strand_id
1 'polypeptide(L)'
;MLWSSRKLDEQPHSTSVSSMRSFWGLMFAYWRSDRWQEAWGLAAIIVVLTALSAMASVWFAEASGELVSAIAFLHHPENPTTLKTILSSAASLATIVVVREVGFTAFRHLFSTTLHRKWRAWLDRRFNDALLDSNHTHFHLQQGAAEAVPTKVAVPDNIDQRIQESIKGMTGGAIGLAIGVAGVALSLFFVGGKIIETSTEVSGLEFLGSYGSACLTVAAVVAYVPISTLLAAKLGEIQQRLDVRMQSAEGSYRRDLATLLHRSFHVAAAKGEGAQRGLHRRRYLDVDHTWANLNILTAIYMGFELVYNFFGSRLVAYAPGLLPYVENRISLQAYITGAELANAIINDCSWFIHVMPDIARLRANATRITDLAKAIEDAQQPREFYARTGHSELRYDQQDPQFGLTIQQLELMHPGDDEPFVTAGNLHVKCGEWTLLVGDSGSGKSSLLKAINGLWPHGRGAIVMPRNVRTLYAAQDIHLPPVSLKALICLSDAIEAHSEAEAAAALSRAGLADFVSDLAMEGRDNQSWDQLLSGGQKQRLVLARILLLRPGLLFLDEPTSALDGEATVAFHQAIRDHCRGATVISVMHDATPPKSASGEEFYDSVLVIADGAVTKTPLANLTTRPVGPARVKPRP
;
A
#
# COMPACT_ATOMS: atom_id res chain seq x y z
N MET A 1 16.31 2.65 -25.98
CA MET A 1 17.06 3.89 -25.70
C MET A 1 16.09 5.06 -25.74
N LEU A 2 15.61 5.54 -24.59
CA LEU A 2 14.93 6.81 -24.32
C LEU A 2 14.50 6.80 -22.84
N TRP A 3 15.49 6.66 -21.95
CA TRP A 3 15.32 6.90 -20.52
C TRP A 3 16.33 7.97 -20.12
N SER A 4 15.96 9.22 -20.30
CA SER A 4 16.64 10.31 -19.61
C SER A 4 16.10 10.34 -18.18
N SER A 5 16.98 10.11 -17.23
CA SER A 5 16.78 10.40 -15.81
C SER A 5 16.51 11.89 -15.65
N ARG A 6 15.23 12.29 -15.66
CA ARG A 6 14.85 13.61 -15.17
C ARG A 6 15.00 13.61 -13.65
N LYS A 7 15.84 14.53 -13.17
CA LYS A 7 15.96 14.91 -11.75
C LYS A 7 14.56 15.01 -11.15
N LEU A 8 14.37 14.36 -10.01
CA LEU A 8 13.20 14.49 -9.16
C LEU A 8 13.19 15.93 -8.65
N ASP A 9 12.39 16.80 -9.27
CA ASP A 9 12.14 18.14 -8.79
C ASP A 9 11.36 18.04 -7.46
N GLU A 10 12.07 18.33 -6.39
CA GLU A 10 11.51 18.63 -5.08
C GLU A 10 10.82 19.99 -5.15
N GLN A 11 9.50 19.99 -5.38
CA GLN A 11 8.64 21.10 -4.99
C GLN A 11 7.43 20.55 -4.22
N PRO A 12 7.19 21.03 -2.99
CA PRO A 12 6.04 20.63 -2.19
C PRO A 12 4.79 21.33 -2.71
N HIS A 13 4.16 20.80 -3.74
CA HIS A 13 2.83 21.24 -4.15
C HIS A 13 1.78 20.42 -3.39
N SER A 14 1.12 21.12 -2.49
CA SER A 14 0.19 20.69 -1.46
C SER A 14 -1.18 20.28 -2.00
N THR A 15 -1.30 19.07 -2.50
CA THR A 15 -2.55 18.33 -2.32
C THR A 15 -2.32 17.44 -1.09
N SER A 16 -2.68 17.96 0.08
CA SER A 16 -2.54 17.23 1.35
C SER A 16 -3.41 15.96 1.30
N VAL A 17 -2.98 14.90 1.98
CA VAL A 17 -3.75 13.67 2.14
C VAL A 17 -5.13 13.96 2.75
N SER A 18 -5.31 15.09 3.44
CA SER A 18 -6.58 15.59 3.95
C SER A 18 -7.68 15.71 2.90
N SER A 19 -7.35 16.06 1.65
CA SER A 19 -8.31 16.10 0.54
C SER A 19 -8.85 14.71 0.15
N MET A 20 -8.17 13.63 0.53
CA MET A 20 -8.47 12.25 0.16
C MET A 20 -9.30 11.49 1.21
N ARG A 21 -9.84 12.18 2.24
CA ARG A 21 -10.68 11.59 3.30
C ARG A 21 -12.05 11.11 2.83
N SER A 22 -12.51 11.55 1.68
CA SER A 22 -13.78 11.16 1.09
C SER A 22 -13.58 10.39 -0.21
N PHE A 23 -14.57 9.55 -0.55
CA PHE A 23 -14.54 8.78 -1.80
C PHE A 23 -14.29 9.69 -3.03
N TRP A 24 -15.06 10.75 -3.17
CA TRP A 24 -14.92 11.66 -4.31
C TRP A 24 -13.63 12.49 -4.25
N GLY A 25 -13.19 12.89 -3.06
CA GLY A 25 -11.91 13.56 -2.88
C GLY A 25 -10.76 12.68 -3.37
N LEU A 26 -10.74 11.41 -2.98
CA LEU A 26 -9.75 10.43 -3.41
C LEU A 26 -9.80 10.18 -4.94
N MET A 27 -11.01 10.01 -5.50
CA MET A 27 -11.18 9.77 -6.94
C MET A 27 -10.70 10.93 -7.80
N PHE A 28 -10.96 12.18 -7.39
CA PHE A 28 -10.62 13.36 -8.18
C PHE A 28 -9.28 13.99 -7.82
N ALA A 29 -8.57 13.52 -6.77
CA ALA A 29 -7.30 14.09 -6.34
C ALA A 29 -6.25 14.13 -7.46
N TYR A 30 -6.07 13.04 -8.20
CA TYR A 30 -5.13 12.96 -9.31
C TYR A 30 -5.53 13.85 -10.49
N TRP A 31 -6.81 13.94 -10.80
CA TRP A 31 -7.36 14.70 -11.94
C TRP A 31 -7.32 16.21 -11.74
N ARG A 32 -7.14 16.67 -10.51
CA ARG A 32 -6.99 18.08 -10.12
C ARG A 32 -5.58 18.44 -9.66
N SER A 33 -4.65 17.45 -9.69
CA SER A 33 -3.27 17.64 -9.27
C SER A 33 -2.45 18.41 -10.31
N ASP A 34 -1.17 18.62 -10.00
CA ASP A 34 -0.13 19.13 -10.90
C ASP A 34 -0.01 18.35 -12.22
N ARG A 35 -0.52 17.10 -12.26
CA ARG A 35 -0.51 16.20 -13.43
C ARG A 35 -1.84 16.12 -14.18
N TRP A 36 -2.75 17.07 -13.97
CA TRP A 36 -4.09 17.03 -14.59
C TRP A 36 -4.05 16.96 -16.12
N GLN A 37 -3.10 17.64 -16.79
CA GLN A 37 -2.97 17.61 -18.25
C GLN A 37 -2.68 16.21 -18.77
N GLU A 38 -1.80 15.49 -18.09
CA GLU A 38 -1.45 14.11 -18.42
C GLU A 38 -2.64 13.17 -18.19
N ALA A 39 -3.35 13.33 -17.07
CA ALA A 39 -4.52 12.53 -16.71
C ALA A 39 -5.64 12.69 -17.74
N TRP A 40 -6.04 13.92 -18.03
CA TRP A 40 -7.11 14.21 -18.99
C TRP A 40 -6.70 13.92 -20.43
N GLY A 41 -5.42 14.13 -20.80
CA GLY A 41 -4.91 13.78 -22.14
C GLY A 41 -4.99 12.27 -22.41
N LEU A 42 -4.55 11.44 -21.45
CA LEU A 42 -4.68 9.98 -21.55
C LEU A 42 -6.15 9.53 -21.58
N ALA A 43 -6.99 10.13 -20.75
CA ALA A 43 -8.43 9.82 -20.72
C ALA A 43 -9.10 10.15 -22.06
N ALA A 44 -8.79 11.30 -22.66
CA ALA A 44 -9.32 11.70 -23.97
C ALA A 44 -8.93 10.69 -25.06
N ILE A 45 -7.67 10.25 -25.10
CA ILE A 45 -7.22 9.21 -26.05
C ILE A 45 -7.98 7.90 -25.83
N ILE A 46 -8.19 7.47 -24.57
CA ILE A 46 -8.92 6.26 -24.23
C ILE A 46 -10.38 6.36 -24.72
N VAL A 47 -11.04 7.50 -24.51
CA VAL A 47 -12.41 7.74 -24.97
C VAL A 47 -12.50 7.72 -26.50
N VAL A 48 -11.57 8.38 -27.21
CA VAL A 48 -11.51 8.35 -28.67
C VAL A 48 -11.33 6.94 -29.20
N LEU A 49 -10.38 6.17 -28.65
CA LEU A 49 -10.17 4.78 -29.06
C LEU A 49 -11.37 3.88 -28.75
N THR A 50 -12.10 4.15 -27.66
CA THR A 50 -13.34 3.45 -27.34
C THR A 50 -14.44 3.79 -28.34
N ALA A 51 -14.57 5.06 -28.73
CA ALA A 51 -15.52 5.48 -29.75
C ALA A 51 -15.22 4.86 -31.13
N LEU A 52 -13.94 4.84 -31.53
CA LEU A 52 -13.51 4.21 -32.76
C LEU A 52 -13.76 2.68 -32.74
N SER A 53 -13.57 2.03 -31.61
CA SER A 53 -13.87 0.60 -31.44
C SER A 53 -15.37 0.32 -31.56
N ALA A 54 -16.25 1.16 -30.99
CA ALA A 54 -17.70 1.06 -31.11
C ALA A 54 -18.15 1.28 -32.56
N MET A 55 -17.57 2.28 -33.25
CA MET A 55 -17.85 2.55 -34.66
C MET A 55 -17.37 1.39 -35.57
N ALA A 56 -16.22 0.80 -35.25
CA ALA A 56 -15.73 -0.37 -35.97
C ALA A 56 -16.63 -1.61 -35.81
N SER A 57 -17.44 -1.70 -34.77
CA SER A 57 -18.47 -2.74 -34.62
C SER A 57 -19.57 -2.62 -35.66
N VAL A 58 -19.92 -1.38 -36.07
CA VAL A 58 -20.85 -1.14 -37.19
C VAL A 58 -20.23 -1.58 -38.51
N TRP A 59 -18.99 -1.19 -38.79
CA TRP A 59 -18.27 -1.64 -40.01
C TRP A 59 -18.14 -3.15 -40.07
N PHE A 60 -17.89 -3.80 -38.95
CA PHE A 60 -17.82 -5.25 -38.85
C PHE A 60 -19.16 -5.91 -39.20
N ALA A 61 -20.28 -5.37 -38.69
CA ALA A 61 -21.61 -5.88 -38.98
C ALA A 61 -21.96 -5.74 -40.47
N GLU A 62 -21.66 -4.61 -41.09
CA GLU A 62 -21.86 -4.36 -42.51
C GLU A 62 -21.04 -5.32 -43.39
N ALA A 63 -19.72 -5.41 -43.11
CA ALA A 63 -18.82 -6.29 -43.87
C ALA A 63 -19.16 -7.78 -43.68
N SER A 64 -19.65 -8.18 -42.50
CA SER A 64 -20.13 -9.53 -42.21
C SER A 64 -21.37 -9.86 -43.06
N GLY A 65 -22.34 -8.93 -43.11
CA GLY A 65 -23.53 -9.05 -43.96
C GLY A 65 -23.18 -9.14 -45.44
N GLU A 66 -22.25 -8.32 -45.93
CA GLU A 66 -21.76 -8.38 -47.31
C GLU A 66 -21.11 -9.72 -47.65
N LEU A 67 -20.23 -10.21 -46.78
CA LEU A 67 -19.55 -11.49 -47.02
C LEU A 67 -20.52 -12.67 -47.07
N VAL A 68 -21.44 -12.75 -46.08
CA VAL A 68 -22.43 -13.83 -46.02
C VAL A 68 -23.37 -13.79 -47.26
N SER A 69 -23.80 -12.60 -47.62
CA SER A 69 -24.62 -12.40 -48.83
C SER A 69 -23.87 -12.79 -50.11
N ALA A 70 -22.61 -12.36 -50.25
CA ALA A 70 -21.79 -12.74 -51.40
C ALA A 70 -21.57 -14.25 -51.54
N ILE A 71 -21.41 -14.97 -50.43
CA ILE A 71 -21.31 -16.44 -50.43
C ILE A 71 -22.63 -17.08 -50.81
N ALA A 72 -23.76 -16.60 -50.26
CA ALA A 72 -25.08 -17.15 -50.52
C ALA A 72 -25.51 -17.03 -51.99
N PHE A 73 -25.10 -15.93 -52.67
CA PHE A 73 -25.44 -15.68 -54.07
C PHE A 73 -24.41 -16.18 -55.08
N LEU A 74 -23.40 -16.98 -54.68
CA LEU A 74 -22.33 -17.49 -55.56
C LEU A 74 -22.91 -18.31 -56.76
N HIS A 75 -23.94 -19.06 -56.54
CA HIS A 75 -24.58 -19.90 -57.56
C HIS A 75 -26.00 -19.46 -57.89
N HIS A 76 -26.37 -18.22 -57.59
CA HIS A 76 -27.73 -17.74 -57.85
C HIS A 76 -27.97 -17.57 -59.36
N PRO A 77 -29.08 -18.08 -59.89
CA PRO A 77 -29.33 -18.13 -61.36
C PRO A 77 -29.40 -16.72 -61.97
N GLU A 78 -29.98 -15.75 -61.27
CA GLU A 78 -30.27 -14.42 -61.84
C GLU A 78 -29.12 -13.38 -61.54
N ASN A 79 -28.43 -13.52 -60.41
CA ASN A 79 -27.37 -12.58 -59.98
C ASN A 79 -26.20 -13.35 -59.33
N PRO A 80 -25.36 -14.07 -60.08
CA PRO A 80 -24.25 -14.80 -59.51
C PRO A 80 -23.14 -13.83 -59.03
N THR A 81 -22.69 -13.98 -57.78
CA THR A 81 -21.50 -13.27 -57.28
C THR A 81 -20.23 -13.95 -57.78
N THR A 82 -19.18 -13.18 -57.93
CA THR A 82 -17.89 -13.71 -58.38
C THR A 82 -17.00 -14.09 -57.19
N LEU A 83 -16.10 -15.05 -57.36
CA LEU A 83 -15.10 -15.41 -56.36
C LEU A 83 -14.27 -14.18 -55.93
N LYS A 84 -14.01 -13.26 -56.86
CA LYS A 84 -13.29 -12.00 -56.58
C LYS A 84 -14.05 -11.15 -55.58
N THR A 85 -15.38 -11.05 -55.68
CA THR A 85 -16.23 -10.30 -54.72
C THR A 85 -16.18 -10.93 -53.34
N ILE A 86 -16.27 -12.27 -53.24
CA ILE A 86 -16.16 -12.98 -51.97
C ILE A 86 -14.80 -12.73 -51.30
N LEU A 87 -13.72 -12.84 -52.08
CA LEU A 87 -12.35 -12.59 -51.58
C LEU A 87 -12.16 -11.13 -51.13
N SER A 88 -12.73 -10.15 -51.86
CA SER A 88 -12.65 -8.73 -51.47
C SER A 88 -13.43 -8.43 -50.19
N SER A 89 -14.65 -8.98 -50.03
CA SER A 89 -15.44 -8.82 -48.79
C SER A 89 -14.78 -9.52 -47.61
N ALA A 90 -14.19 -10.71 -47.81
CA ALA A 90 -13.41 -11.40 -46.78
C ALA A 90 -12.15 -10.59 -46.36
N ALA A 91 -11.43 -10.02 -47.32
CA ALA A 91 -10.28 -9.18 -47.06
C ALA A 91 -10.68 -7.88 -46.34
N SER A 92 -11.79 -7.25 -46.70
CA SER A 92 -12.36 -6.09 -46.01
C SER A 92 -12.70 -6.43 -44.55
N LEU A 93 -13.44 -7.52 -44.31
CA LEU A 93 -13.78 -7.99 -42.98
C LEU A 93 -12.53 -8.25 -42.11
N ALA A 94 -11.53 -8.97 -42.67
CA ALA A 94 -10.28 -9.25 -41.98
C ALA A 94 -9.53 -7.95 -41.63
N THR A 95 -9.50 -6.97 -42.54
CA THR A 95 -8.87 -5.68 -42.30
C THR A 95 -9.57 -4.92 -41.16
N ILE A 96 -10.90 -4.87 -41.16
CA ILE A 96 -11.70 -4.24 -40.12
C ILE A 96 -11.43 -4.89 -38.74
N VAL A 97 -11.38 -6.22 -38.70
CA VAL A 97 -11.08 -6.96 -37.46
C VAL A 97 -9.67 -6.60 -36.94
N VAL A 98 -8.66 -6.61 -37.83
CA VAL A 98 -7.29 -6.27 -37.42
C VAL A 98 -7.21 -4.82 -36.94
N VAL A 99 -7.81 -3.87 -37.64
CA VAL A 99 -7.82 -2.45 -37.23
C VAL A 99 -8.53 -2.26 -35.91
N ARG A 100 -9.66 -2.93 -35.69
CA ARG A 100 -10.43 -2.87 -34.45
C ARG A 100 -9.65 -3.44 -33.28
N GLU A 101 -9.15 -4.69 -33.41
CA GLU A 101 -8.53 -5.39 -32.29
C GLU A 101 -7.11 -4.87 -32.01
N VAL A 102 -6.29 -4.67 -33.04
CA VAL A 102 -4.91 -4.20 -32.86
C VAL A 102 -4.85 -2.67 -32.80
N GLY A 103 -5.54 -1.97 -33.70
CA GLY A 103 -5.49 -0.51 -33.78
C GLY A 103 -6.23 0.19 -32.63
N PHE A 104 -7.40 -0.29 -32.24
CA PHE A 104 -8.21 0.39 -31.23
C PHE A 104 -8.18 -0.30 -29.88
N THR A 105 -8.44 -1.59 -29.80
CA THR A 105 -8.55 -2.32 -28.53
C THR A 105 -7.22 -2.48 -27.84
N ALA A 106 -6.15 -2.90 -28.55
CA ALA A 106 -4.83 -3.06 -27.95
C ALA A 106 -4.20 -1.71 -27.54
N PHE A 107 -4.32 -0.67 -28.38
CA PHE A 107 -3.83 0.67 -28.00
C PHE A 107 -4.62 1.25 -26.82
N ARG A 108 -5.95 1.10 -26.79
CA ARG A 108 -6.75 1.47 -25.62
C ARG A 108 -6.25 0.81 -24.35
N HIS A 109 -5.95 -0.50 -24.42
CA HIS A 109 -5.37 -1.22 -23.28
C HIS A 109 -4.02 -0.63 -22.85
N LEU A 110 -3.13 -0.31 -23.80
CA LEU A 110 -1.84 0.31 -23.52
C LEU A 110 -1.98 1.67 -22.81
N PHE A 111 -2.88 2.53 -23.29
CA PHE A 111 -3.09 3.85 -22.69
C PHE A 111 -3.80 3.75 -21.34
N SER A 112 -4.76 2.84 -21.17
CA SER A 112 -5.45 2.62 -19.90
C SER A 112 -4.51 2.07 -18.82
N THR A 113 -3.65 1.12 -19.14
CA THR A 113 -2.62 0.60 -18.22
C THR A 113 -1.55 1.64 -17.91
N THR A 114 -1.23 2.53 -18.85
CA THR A 114 -0.33 3.66 -18.62
C THR A 114 -0.95 4.67 -17.65
N LEU A 115 -2.22 5.03 -17.84
CA LEU A 115 -2.96 5.91 -16.91
C LEU A 115 -3.04 5.28 -15.52
N HIS A 116 -3.38 3.98 -15.44
CA HIS A 116 -3.41 3.23 -14.19
C HIS A 116 -2.07 3.28 -13.45
N ARG A 117 -0.97 2.98 -14.14
CA ARG A 117 0.39 3.02 -13.58
C ARG A 117 0.76 4.41 -13.05
N LYS A 118 0.45 5.47 -13.80
CA LYS A 118 0.78 6.84 -13.42
C LYS A 118 -0.05 7.34 -12.24
N TRP A 119 -1.35 7.06 -12.23
CA TRP A 119 -2.25 7.40 -11.12
C TRP A 119 -1.85 6.66 -9.84
N ARG A 120 -1.59 5.34 -9.94
CA ARG A 120 -1.10 4.53 -8.83
C ARG A 120 0.21 5.10 -8.27
N ALA A 121 1.21 5.38 -9.11
CA ALA A 121 2.51 5.89 -8.67
C ALA A 121 2.40 7.27 -8.01
N TRP A 122 1.46 8.12 -8.45
CA TRP A 122 1.20 9.40 -7.84
C TRP A 122 0.60 9.26 -6.42
N LEU A 123 -0.40 8.39 -6.25
CA LEU A 123 -0.98 8.09 -4.94
C LEU A 123 0.03 7.45 -4.00
N ASP A 124 0.74 6.42 -4.46
CA ASP A 124 1.77 5.71 -3.69
C ASP A 124 2.79 6.70 -3.09
N ARG A 125 3.33 7.60 -3.92
CA ARG A 125 4.24 8.64 -3.44
C ARG A 125 3.61 9.53 -2.38
N ARG A 126 2.38 10.02 -2.59
CA ARG A 126 1.71 10.91 -1.64
C ARG A 126 1.44 10.26 -0.28
N PHE A 127 1.04 8.99 -0.29
CA PHE A 127 0.83 8.25 0.96
C PHE A 127 2.13 7.94 1.67
N ASN A 128 3.19 7.58 0.94
CA ASN A 128 4.52 7.34 1.53
C ASN A 128 5.12 8.63 2.11
N ASP A 129 5.03 9.76 1.39
CA ASP A 129 5.52 11.06 1.89
C ASP A 129 4.76 11.48 3.17
N ALA A 130 3.45 11.25 3.23
CA ALA A 130 2.65 11.58 4.41
C ALA A 130 2.88 10.60 5.58
N LEU A 131 3.20 9.34 5.30
CA LEU A 131 3.49 8.32 6.31
C LEU A 131 4.87 8.54 6.94
N LEU A 132 5.85 8.97 6.14
CA LEU A 132 7.24 9.18 6.54
C LEU A 132 7.55 10.64 6.85
N ASP A 133 6.56 11.38 7.36
CA ASP A 133 6.73 12.77 7.75
C ASP A 133 7.61 12.94 9.01
N SER A 134 7.97 14.19 9.32
CA SER A 134 8.80 14.53 10.48
C SER A 134 8.13 14.29 11.84
N ASN A 135 6.82 14.05 11.87
CA ASN A 135 6.03 13.85 13.09
C ASN A 135 5.95 12.38 13.50
N HIS A 136 6.77 11.51 12.92
CA HIS A 136 6.79 10.06 13.21
C HIS A 136 5.43 9.37 13.01
N THR A 137 4.65 9.81 12.03
CA THR A 137 3.29 9.31 11.75
C THR A 137 3.22 7.79 11.62
N HIS A 138 4.20 7.17 10.91
CA HIS A 138 4.30 5.71 10.78
C HIS A 138 4.42 5.00 12.13
N PHE A 139 5.20 5.57 13.06
CA PHE A 139 5.40 5.01 14.39
C PHE A 139 4.11 5.09 15.23
N HIS A 140 3.45 6.25 15.26
CA HIS A 140 2.20 6.45 16.00
C HIS A 140 1.08 5.55 15.50
N LEU A 141 0.95 5.35 14.19
CA LEU A 141 -0.02 4.41 13.62
C LEU A 141 0.27 2.97 14.04
N GLN A 142 1.54 2.54 13.99
CA GLN A 142 1.90 1.19 14.38
C GLN A 142 1.70 0.94 15.89
N GLN A 143 2.06 1.90 16.73
CA GLN A 143 1.88 1.81 18.17
C GLN A 143 0.40 1.81 18.56
N GLY A 144 -0.42 2.68 17.98
CA GLY A 144 -1.87 2.70 18.21
C GLY A 144 -2.57 1.40 17.81
N ALA A 145 -2.06 0.69 16.79
CA ALA A 145 -2.56 -0.62 16.39
C ALA A 145 -2.12 -1.74 17.34
N ALA A 146 -0.86 -1.70 17.82
CA ALA A 146 -0.27 -2.76 18.63
C ALA A 146 -0.79 -2.76 20.08
N GLU A 147 -1.00 -1.58 20.65
CA GLU A 147 -1.38 -1.43 22.08
C GLU A 147 -2.89 -1.42 22.33
N ALA A 148 -3.71 -1.56 21.28
CA ALA A 148 -5.18 -1.42 21.34
C ALA A 148 -5.62 -0.13 22.09
N VAL A 149 -4.80 0.90 22.04
CA VAL A 149 -5.07 2.18 22.69
C VAL A 149 -6.31 2.82 22.04
N PRO A 150 -7.31 3.29 22.82
CA PRO A 150 -8.47 3.95 22.26
C PRO A 150 -8.07 5.29 21.62
N THR A 151 -7.80 5.28 20.33
CA THR A 151 -7.50 6.47 19.52
C THR A 151 -8.77 7.13 19.00
N LYS A 152 -8.69 8.38 18.58
CA LYS A 152 -9.81 9.14 18.01
C LYS A 152 -10.39 8.49 16.75
N VAL A 153 -9.53 7.86 15.96
CA VAL A 153 -9.88 7.12 14.75
C VAL A 153 -9.38 5.68 14.86
N ALA A 154 -10.17 4.72 14.38
CA ALA A 154 -9.72 3.33 14.32
C ALA A 154 -8.45 3.24 13.47
N VAL A 155 -7.36 2.76 14.08
CA VAL A 155 -6.09 2.56 13.37
C VAL A 155 -6.27 1.43 12.37
N PRO A 156 -6.00 1.66 11.09
CA PRO A 156 -6.17 0.65 10.06
C PRO A 156 -5.13 -0.46 10.20
N ASP A 157 -5.57 -1.69 10.04
CA ASP A 157 -4.71 -2.87 9.91
C ASP A 157 -3.99 -2.90 8.54
N ASN A 158 -2.88 -3.62 8.45
CA ASN A 158 -2.17 -3.93 7.21
C ASN A 158 -1.97 -2.70 6.30
N ILE A 159 -1.28 -1.68 6.79
CA ILE A 159 -1.02 -0.41 6.08
C ILE A 159 -0.30 -0.68 4.76
N ASP A 160 0.65 -1.61 4.74
CA ASP A 160 1.39 -2.08 3.56
C ASP A 160 0.45 -2.59 2.46
N GLN A 161 -0.49 -3.46 2.81
CA GLN A 161 -1.48 -3.99 1.88
C GLN A 161 -2.42 -2.90 1.35
N ARG A 162 -2.78 -1.92 2.19
CA ARG A 162 -3.63 -0.78 1.77
C ARG A 162 -2.93 0.07 0.72
N ILE A 163 -1.65 0.36 0.90
CA ILE A 163 -0.86 1.14 -0.07
C ILE A 163 -0.60 0.31 -1.32
N GLN A 164 -0.15 -0.95 -1.18
CA GLN A 164 0.25 -1.76 -2.33
C GLN A 164 -0.95 -2.30 -3.13
N GLU A 165 -1.93 -2.92 -2.48
CA GLU A 165 -3.01 -3.64 -3.15
C GLU A 165 -4.26 -2.78 -3.32
N SER A 166 -4.70 -2.04 -2.27
CA SER A 166 -5.94 -1.29 -2.36
C SER A 166 -5.84 -0.10 -3.31
N ILE A 167 -4.70 0.63 -3.34
CA ILE A 167 -4.47 1.70 -4.34
C ILE A 167 -4.50 1.12 -5.75
N LYS A 168 -3.82 -0.01 -6.00
CA LYS A 168 -3.82 -0.70 -7.29
C LYS A 168 -5.25 -1.12 -7.69
N GLY A 169 -5.97 -1.76 -6.77
CA GLY A 169 -7.34 -2.23 -7.03
C GLY A 169 -8.32 -1.08 -7.28
N MET A 170 -8.21 0.00 -6.51
CA MET A 170 -9.06 1.19 -6.66
C MET A 170 -8.81 1.90 -8.00
N THR A 171 -7.55 2.21 -8.32
CA THR A 171 -7.22 2.94 -9.56
C THR A 171 -7.53 2.13 -10.81
N GLY A 172 -7.23 0.83 -10.83
CA GLY A 172 -7.57 -0.06 -11.93
C GLY A 172 -9.08 -0.25 -12.10
N GLY A 173 -9.79 -0.46 -10.98
CA GLY A 173 -11.24 -0.61 -10.98
C GLY A 173 -11.96 0.67 -11.46
N ALA A 174 -11.53 1.84 -11.03
CA ALA A 174 -12.12 3.12 -11.46
C ALA A 174 -11.96 3.34 -12.97
N ILE A 175 -10.78 3.08 -13.53
CA ILE A 175 -10.52 3.19 -14.97
C ILE A 175 -11.34 2.14 -15.74
N GLY A 176 -11.37 0.89 -15.28
CA GLY A 176 -12.15 -0.18 -15.89
C GLY A 176 -13.64 0.13 -15.97
N LEU A 177 -14.22 0.61 -14.85
CA LEU A 177 -15.61 1.02 -14.79
C LEU A 177 -15.90 2.23 -15.70
N ALA A 178 -15.01 3.23 -15.74
CA ALA A 178 -15.18 4.39 -16.61
C ALA A 178 -15.15 3.99 -18.10
N ILE A 179 -14.24 3.11 -18.49
CA ILE A 179 -14.17 2.56 -19.87
C ILE A 179 -15.41 1.76 -20.20
N GLY A 180 -15.91 0.92 -19.27
CA GLY A 180 -17.12 0.14 -19.46
C GLY A 180 -18.36 1.02 -19.68
N VAL A 181 -18.57 2.03 -18.83
CA VAL A 181 -19.68 3.00 -19.00
C VAL A 181 -19.57 3.74 -20.32
N ALA A 182 -18.37 4.23 -20.67
CA ALA A 182 -18.15 4.94 -21.93
C ALA A 182 -18.38 3.99 -23.13
N GLY A 183 -17.93 2.73 -23.04
CA GLY A 183 -18.11 1.72 -24.08
C GLY A 183 -19.57 1.46 -24.37
N VAL A 184 -20.38 1.17 -23.33
CA VAL A 184 -21.82 0.94 -23.48
C VAL A 184 -22.54 2.17 -24.06
N ALA A 185 -22.23 3.36 -23.54
CA ALA A 185 -22.84 4.61 -24.01
C ALA A 185 -22.52 4.88 -25.49
N LEU A 186 -21.27 4.71 -25.90
CA LEU A 186 -20.83 4.91 -27.28
C LEU A 186 -21.36 3.83 -28.22
N SER A 187 -21.45 2.59 -27.75
CA SER A 187 -22.08 1.50 -28.52
C SER A 187 -23.56 1.75 -28.75
N LEU A 188 -24.30 2.15 -27.72
CA LEU A 188 -25.71 2.54 -27.87
C LEU A 188 -25.89 3.71 -28.84
N PHE A 189 -24.96 4.66 -28.89
CA PHE A 189 -25.01 5.78 -29.82
C PHE A 189 -24.73 5.35 -31.26
N PHE A 190 -23.61 4.67 -31.53
CA PHE A 190 -23.22 4.30 -32.90
C PHE A 190 -23.99 3.09 -33.44
N VAL A 191 -24.01 1.99 -32.68
CA VAL A 191 -24.68 0.76 -33.10
C VAL A 191 -26.20 0.90 -33.05
N GLY A 192 -26.71 1.50 -31.96
CA GLY A 192 -28.14 1.81 -31.82
C GLY A 192 -28.65 2.77 -32.91
N GLY A 193 -27.86 3.83 -33.21
CA GLY A 193 -28.16 4.72 -34.35
C GLY A 193 -28.25 3.99 -35.67
N LYS A 194 -27.32 3.06 -35.93
CA LYS A 194 -27.34 2.25 -37.16
C LYS A 194 -28.53 1.28 -37.21
N ILE A 195 -28.93 0.67 -36.09
CA ILE A 195 -30.14 -0.17 -36.00
C ILE A 195 -31.38 0.65 -36.37
N ILE A 196 -31.49 1.90 -35.90
CA ILE A 196 -32.62 2.76 -36.25
C ILE A 196 -32.60 3.14 -37.72
N GLU A 197 -31.42 3.47 -38.28
CA GLU A 197 -31.27 3.82 -39.71
C GLU A 197 -31.65 2.65 -40.65
N THR A 198 -31.29 1.41 -40.27
CA THR A 198 -31.58 0.21 -41.08
C THR A 198 -32.92 -0.45 -40.75
N SER A 199 -33.72 0.18 -39.92
CA SER A 199 -35.01 -0.36 -39.46
C SER A 199 -36.05 -0.40 -40.55
N THR A 200 -36.94 -1.41 -40.48
CA THR A 200 -38.00 -1.67 -41.44
C THR A 200 -39.33 -2.01 -40.75
N GLU A 201 -40.44 -1.89 -41.47
CA GLU A 201 -41.76 -2.27 -41.00
C GLU A 201 -41.84 -3.79 -40.75
N VAL A 202 -42.56 -4.15 -39.70
CA VAL A 202 -42.79 -5.55 -39.30
C VAL A 202 -44.28 -5.85 -39.30
N SER A 203 -44.70 -6.94 -39.91
CA SER A 203 -46.10 -7.39 -39.93
C SER A 203 -46.61 -7.63 -38.50
N GLY A 204 -47.80 -7.10 -38.21
CA GLY A 204 -48.40 -7.11 -36.87
C GLY A 204 -47.95 -5.95 -35.93
N LEU A 205 -47.00 -5.12 -36.37
CA LEU A 205 -46.53 -3.93 -35.65
C LEU A 205 -46.59 -2.68 -36.55
N GLU A 206 -47.54 -2.65 -37.49
CA GLU A 206 -47.67 -1.59 -38.51
C GLU A 206 -47.83 -0.19 -37.89
N PHE A 207 -48.35 -0.10 -36.64
CA PHE A 207 -48.46 1.15 -35.91
C PHE A 207 -47.11 1.81 -35.57
N LEU A 208 -46.00 1.06 -35.60
CA LEU A 208 -44.65 1.57 -35.42
C LEU A 208 -43.99 2.04 -36.72
N GLY A 209 -44.61 1.82 -37.86
CA GLY A 209 -44.08 2.20 -39.17
C GLY A 209 -42.70 1.62 -39.43
N SER A 210 -41.81 2.41 -40.02
CA SER A 210 -40.43 2.03 -40.33
C SER A 210 -39.55 1.70 -39.12
N TYR A 211 -39.99 1.98 -37.89
CA TYR A 211 -39.25 1.67 -36.69
C TYR A 211 -39.55 0.28 -36.10
N GLY A 212 -40.36 -0.52 -36.72
CA GLY A 212 -40.86 -1.79 -36.20
C GLY A 212 -39.75 -2.77 -35.82
N SER A 213 -38.77 -3.01 -36.70
CA SER A 213 -37.68 -3.95 -36.44
C SER A 213 -36.69 -3.42 -35.39
N ALA A 214 -36.43 -2.09 -35.33
CA ALA A 214 -35.62 -1.50 -34.29
C ALA A 214 -36.29 -1.64 -32.92
N CYS A 215 -37.59 -1.36 -32.82
CA CYS A 215 -38.34 -1.52 -31.58
C CYS A 215 -38.34 -2.96 -31.07
N LEU A 216 -38.46 -3.94 -31.97
CA LEU A 216 -38.33 -5.37 -31.63
C LEU A 216 -36.94 -5.72 -31.12
N THR A 217 -35.89 -5.20 -31.75
CA THR A 217 -34.50 -5.39 -31.31
C THR A 217 -34.28 -4.82 -29.94
N VAL A 218 -34.74 -3.57 -29.71
CA VAL A 218 -34.63 -2.92 -28.38
C VAL A 218 -35.43 -3.69 -27.33
N ALA A 219 -36.68 -4.12 -27.66
CA ALA A 219 -37.49 -4.90 -26.73
C ALA A 219 -36.84 -6.25 -26.37
N ALA A 220 -36.26 -6.93 -27.36
CA ALA A 220 -35.52 -8.20 -27.15
C ALA A 220 -34.31 -7.99 -26.26
N VAL A 221 -33.52 -6.93 -26.47
CA VAL A 221 -32.36 -6.57 -25.64
C VAL A 221 -32.79 -6.21 -24.22
N VAL A 222 -33.81 -5.33 -24.07
CA VAL A 222 -34.33 -4.88 -22.78
C VAL A 222 -34.98 -6.01 -21.99
N ALA A 223 -35.57 -7.00 -22.64
CA ALA A 223 -36.07 -8.20 -21.96
C ALA A 223 -34.95 -9.16 -21.57
N TYR A 224 -34.01 -9.40 -22.49
CA TYR A 224 -32.97 -10.42 -22.31
C TYR A 224 -31.89 -10.01 -21.33
N VAL A 225 -31.32 -8.81 -21.49
CA VAL A 225 -30.16 -8.35 -20.70
C VAL A 225 -30.48 -8.20 -19.20
N PRO A 226 -31.58 -7.55 -18.74
CA PRO A 226 -31.87 -7.44 -17.32
C PRO A 226 -32.19 -8.79 -16.66
N ILE A 227 -32.92 -9.69 -17.31
CA ILE A 227 -33.26 -11.00 -16.75
C ILE A 227 -31.99 -11.81 -16.51
N SER A 228 -31.11 -11.88 -17.48
CA SER A 228 -29.85 -12.59 -17.38
C SER A 228 -28.88 -11.92 -16.41
N THR A 229 -28.85 -10.57 -16.37
CA THR A 229 -28.06 -9.81 -15.39
C THR A 229 -28.50 -10.10 -13.96
N LEU A 230 -29.79 -10.15 -13.67
CA LEU A 230 -30.31 -10.49 -12.34
C LEU A 230 -29.93 -11.91 -11.92
N LEU A 231 -29.98 -12.87 -12.84
CA LEU A 231 -29.58 -14.26 -12.57
C LEU A 231 -28.07 -14.36 -12.34
N ALA A 232 -27.27 -13.73 -13.19
CA ALA A 232 -25.82 -13.66 -13.04
C ALA A 232 -25.40 -12.95 -11.75
N ALA A 233 -26.07 -11.86 -11.35
CA ALA A 233 -25.80 -11.15 -10.11
C ALA A 233 -26.01 -12.03 -8.88
N LYS A 234 -27.07 -12.85 -8.85
CA LYS A 234 -27.29 -13.80 -7.74
C LYS A 234 -26.21 -14.88 -7.67
N LEU A 235 -25.81 -15.44 -8.81
CA LEU A 235 -24.73 -16.43 -8.86
C LEU A 235 -23.40 -15.79 -8.45
N GLY A 236 -23.12 -14.58 -8.94
CA GLY A 236 -21.92 -13.81 -8.59
C GLY A 236 -21.83 -13.44 -7.11
N GLU A 237 -22.96 -13.12 -6.45
CA GLU A 237 -22.99 -12.88 -5.00
C GLU A 237 -22.58 -14.12 -4.19
N ILE A 238 -23.05 -15.30 -4.60
CA ILE A 238 -22.68 -16.56 -3.95
C ILE A 238 -21.19 -16.85 -4.17
N GLN A 239 -20.70 -16.65 -5.39
CA GLN A 239 -19.29 -16.81 -5.73
C GLN A 239 -18.40 -15.87 -4.91
N GLN A 240 -18.76 -14.61 -4.79
CA GLN A 240 -18.02 -13.63 -3.99
C GLN A 240 -17.94 -14.03 -2.52
N ARG A 241 -19.03 -14.55 -1.95
CA ARG A 241 -19.01 -15.04 -0.56
C ARG A 241 -18.07 -16.22 -0.37
N LEU A 242 -17.99 -17.13 -1.35
CA LEU A 242 -17.07 -18.27 -1.32
C LEU A 242 -15.62 -17.82 -1.54
N ASP A 243 -15.37 -16.86 -2.43
CA ASP A 243 -14.05 -16.25 -2.64
C ASP A 243 -13.50 -15.63 -1.35
N VAL A 244 -14.32 -14.86 -0.62
CA VAL A 244 -13.94 -14.26 0.66
C VAL A 244 -13.59 -15.33 1.70
N ARG A 245 -14.38 -16.40 1.75
CA ARG A 245 -14.10 -17.54 2.65
C ARG A 245 -12.79 -18.24 2.28
N MET A 246 -12.56 -18.44 0.99
CA MET A 246 -11.31 -19.04 0.47
C MET A 246 -10.09 -18.21 0.85
N GLN A 247 -10.14 -16.89 0.61
CA GLN A 247 -9.06 -15.96 0.98
C GLN A 247 -8.81 -15.96 2.49
N SER A 248 -9.87 -16.04 3.31
CA SER A 248 -9.75 -16.13 4.76
C SER A 248 -9.10 -17.44 5.21
N ALA A 249 -9.49 -18.58 4.61
CA ALA A 249 -8.91 -19.89 4.90
C ALA A 249 -7.43 -19.96 4.51
N GLU A 250 -7.07 -19.49 3.30
CA GLU A 250 -5.67 -19.39 2.86
C GLU A 250 -4.85 -18.45 3.72
N GLY A 251 -5.41 -17.29 4.09
CA GLY A 251 -4.76 -16.32 4.98
C GLY A 251 -4.44 -16.92 6.35
N SER A 252 -5.36 -17.72 6.90
CA SER A 252 -5.17 -18.42 8.16
C SER A 252 -4.09 -19.49 8.06
N TYR A 253 -4.11 -20.29 6.99
CA TYR A 253 -3.11 -21.32 6.73
C TYR A 253 -1.69 -20.71 6.54
N ARG A 254 -1.58 -19.64 5.76
CA ARG A 254 -0.32 -18.90 5.55
C ARG A 254 0.23 -18.34 6.86
N ARG A 255 -0.63 -17.80 7.73
CA ARG A 255 -0.25 -17.28 9.05
C ARG A 255 0.31 -18.38 9.95
N ASP A 256 -0.33 -19.55 9.97
CA ASP A 256 0.14 -20.70 10.75
C ASP A 256 1.52 -21.18 10.25
N LEU A 257 1.73 -21.22 8.91
CA LEU A 257 3.03 -21.55 8.32
C LEU A 257 4.11 -20.52 8.67
N ALA A 258 3.81 -19.24 8.55
CA ALA A 258 4.73 -18.15 8.90
C ALA A 258 5.10 -18.22 10.39
N THR A 259 4.11 -18.47 11.27
CA THR A 259 4.33 -18.63 12.71
C THR A 259 5.25 -19.82 13.01
N LEU A 260 5.08 -20.95 12.30
CA LEU A 260 5.97 -22.10 12.42
C LEU A 260 7.42 -21.75 12.06
N LEU A 261 7.62 -21.02 10.94
CA LEU A 261 8.96 -20.64 10.49
C LEU A 261 9.63 -19.69 11.49
N HIS A 262 8.92 -18.72 12.01
CA HIS A 262 9.44 -17.80 13.03
C HIS A 262 9.75 -18.48 14.37
N ARG A 263 9.01 -19.55 14.72
CA ARG A 263 9.17 -20.29 15.98
C ARG A 263 9.83 -21.66 15.76
N SER A 264 10.52 -21.86 14.65
CA SER A 264 11.11 -23.15 14.26
C SER A 264 12.00 -23.76 15.35
N PHE A 265 12.85 -22.97 16.00
CA PHE A 265 13.68 -23.40 17.12
C PHE A 265 12.85 -23.93 18.30
N HIS A 266 11.79 -23.24 18.70
CA HIS A 266 10.96 -23.68 19.83
C HIS A 266 10.20 -24.96 19.53
N VAL A 267 9.71 -25.12 18.29
CA VAL A 267 9.03 -26.34 17.86
C VAL A 267 9.99 -27.51 17.83
N ALA A 268 11.19 -27.32 17.29
CA ALA A 268 12.23 -28.36 17.25
C ALA A 268 12.71 -28.71 18.65
N ALA A 269 12.98 -27.75 19.52
CA ALA A 269 13.39 -27.97 20.90
C ALA A 269 12.34 -28.74 21.73
N ALA A 270 11.05 -28.49 21.47
CA ALA A 270 9.94 -29.19 22.11
C ALA A 270 9.56 -30.53 21.43
N LYS A 271 10.24 -30.93 20.32
CA LYS A 271 9.89 -32.10 19.48
C LYS A 271 8.42 -32.09 19.04
N GLY A 272 7.90 -30.85 18.71
CA GLY A 272 6.49 -30.60 18.47
C GLY A 272 6.02 -30.81 17.02
N GLU A 273 6.85 -31.36 16.11
CA GLU A 273 6.57 -31.50 14.68
C GLU A 273 5.30 -32.31 14.40
N GLY A 274 5.06 -33.37 15.21
CA GLY A 274 3.86 -34.20 15.07
C GLY A 274 2.56 -33.41 15.33
N ALA A 275 2.54 -32.59 16.38
CA ALA A 275 1.40 -31.73 16.72
C ALA A 275 1.17 -30.65 15.64
N GLN A 276 2.25 -30.01 15.18
CA GLN A 276 2.18 -29.00 14.11
C GLN A 276 1.68 -29.59 12.79
N ARG A 277 2.14 -30.78 12.42
CA ARG A 277 1.64 -31.49 11.22
C ARG A 277 0.14 -31.74 11.30
N GLY A 278 -0.36 -32.14 12.47
CA GLY A 278 -1.80 -32.33 12.71
C GLY A 278 -2.59 -31.04 12.55
N LEU A 279 -2.08 -29.93 13.08
CA LEU A 279 -2.69 -28.60 12.95
C LEU A 279 -2.74 -28.14 11.49
N HIS A 280 -1.60 -28.20 10.79
CA HIS A 280 -1.50 -27.78 9.40
C HIS A 280 -2.41 -28.61 8.48
N ARG A 281 -2.50 -29.93 8.72
CA ARG A 281 -3.40 -30.80 7.96
C ARG A 281 -4.87 -30.40 8.13
N ARG A 282 -5.31 -30.08 9.35
CA ARG A 282 -6.68 -29.62 9.60
C ARG A 282 -6.96 -28.29 8.91
N ARG A 283 -6.05 -27.34 9.01
CA ARG A 283 -6.17 -26.03 8.32
C ARG A 283 -6.23 -26.18 6.81
N TYR A 284 -5.41 -27.08 6.23
CA TYR A 284 -5.44 -27.32 4.80
C TYR A 284 -6.74 -27.97 4.34
N LEU A 285 -7.35 -28.85 5.14
CA LEU A 285 -8.66 -29.42 4.82
C LEU A 285 -9.76 -28.32 4.71
N ASP A 286 -9.71 -27.30 5.56
CA ASP A 286 -10.64 -26.16 5.44
C ASP A 286 -10.44 -25.39 4.12
N VAL A 287 -9.19 -25.22 3.69
CA VAL A 287 -8.85 -24.64 2.37
C VAL A 287 -9.40 -25.51 1.24
N ASP A 288 -9.11 -26.83 1.27
CA ASP A 288 -9.52 -27.78 0.24
C ASP A 288 -11.05 -27.85 0.07
N HIS A 289 -11.78 -27.97 1.18
CA HIS A 289 -13.25 -27.96 1.15
C HIS A 289 -13.83 -26.66 0.59
N THR A 290 -13.26 -25.52 0.99
CA THR A 290 -13.76 -24.23 0.50
C THR A 290 -13.46 -24.06 -0.98
N TRP A 291 -12.27 -24.51 -1.42
CA TRP A 291 -11.88 -24.49 -2.82
C TRP A 291 -12.74 -25.41 -3.69
N ALA A 292 -13.04 -26.64 -3.22
CA ALA A 292 -13.93 -27.57 -3.92
C ALA A 292 -15.32 -26.95 -4.17
N ASN A 293 -15.88 -26.31 -3.16
CA ASN A 293 -17.18 -25.63 -3.29
C ASN A 293 -17.13 -24.46 -4.27
N LEU A 294 -16.05 -23.67 -4.24
CA LEU A 294 -15.83 -22.57 -5.17
C LEU A 294 -15.72 -23.08 -6.62
N ASN A 295 -14.97 -24.17 -6.85
CA ASN A 295 -14.81 -24.76 -8.17
C ASN A 295 -16.14 -25.25 -8.76
N ILE A 296 -16.98 -25.90 -7.96
CA ILE A 296 -18.31 -26.34 -8.40
C ILE A 296 -19.16 -25.13 -8.85
N LEU A 297 -19.19 -24.08 -8.02
CA LEU A 297 -19.96 -22.88 -8.36
C LEU A 297 -19.39 -22.16 -9.59
N THR A 298 -18.07 -22.09 -9.69
CA THR A 298 -17.39 -21.51 -10.88
C THR A 298 -17.77 -22.27 -12.15
N ALA A 299 -17.81 -23.61 -12.10
CA ALA A 299 -18.24 -24.43 -13.23
C ALA A 299 -19.70 -24.17 -13.62
N ILE A 300 -20.59 -24.01 -12.63
CA ILE A 300 -22.01 -23.65 -12.87
C ILE A 300 -22.10 -22.26 -13.52
N TYR A 301 -21.33 -21.29 -13.00
CA TYR A 301 -21.29 -19.93 -13.56
C TYR A 301 -20.79 -19.91 -15.01
N MET A 302 -19.69 -20.63 -15.30
CA MET A 302 -19.17 -20.78 -16.67
C MET A 302 -20.18 -21.43 -17.59
N GLY A 303 -20.88 -22.48 -17.14
CA GLY A 303 -21.96 -23.11 -17.87
C GLY A 303 -23.10 -22.14 -18.20
N PHE A 304 -23.51 -21.34 -17.20
CA PHE A 304 -24.49 -20.28 -17.38
C PHE A 304 -24.02 -19.24 -18.42
N GLU A 305 -22.78 -18.79 -18.34
CA GLU A 305 -22.23 -17.81 -19.27
C GLU A 305 -22.20 -18.31 -20.71
N LEU A 306 -21.79 -19.56 -20.94
CA LEU A 306 -21.80 -20.18 -22.27
C LEU A 306 -23.21 -20.27 -22.85
N VAL A 307 -24.19 -20.71 -22.05
CA VAL A 307 -25.60 -20.79 -22.46
C VAL A 307 -26.15 -19.40 -22.76
N TYR A 308 -25.87 -18.42 -21.88
CA TYR A 308 -26.24 -17.03 -22.07
C TYR A 308 -25.68 -16.49 -23.40
N ASN A 309 -24.39 -16.61 -23.61
CA ASN A 309 -23.76 -16.09 -24.83
C ASN A 309 -24.32 -16.76 -26.08
N PHE A 310 -24.60 -18.06 -26.06
CA PHE A 310 -25.21 -18.75 -27.17
C PHE A 310 -26.62 -18.23 -27.47
N PHE A 311 -27.49 -18.14 -26.47
CA PHE A 311 -28.87 -17.66 -26.68
C PHE A 311 -28.87 -16.19 -27.11
N GLY A 312 -28.07 -15.33 -26.52
CA GLY A 312 -27.96 -13.91 -26.87
C GLY A 312 -27.49 -13.73 -28.31
N SER A 313 -26.38 -14.35 -28.70
CA SER A 313 -25.73 -14.14 -29.99
C SER A 313 -26.42 -14.86 -31.15
N ARG A 314 -27.15 -15.93 -30.87
CA ARG A 314 -27.73 -16.77 -31.95
C ARG A 314 -29.25 -16.70 -32.04
N LEU A 315 -29.97 -16.65 -30.93
CA LEU A 315 -31.42 -16.62 -30.94
C LEU A 315 -31.96 -15.20 -30.80
N VAL A 316 -31.56 -14.48 -29.75
CA VAL A 316 -32.09 -13.15 -29.44
C VAL A 316 -31.66 -12.13 -30.51
N ALA A 317 -30.40 -12.20 -30.97
CA ALA A 317 -29.87 -11.27 -31.98
C ALA A 317 -30.53 -11.45 -33.37
N TYR A 318 -30.84 -12.70 -33.77
CA TYR A 318 -31.39 -13.00 -35.07
C TYR A 318 -32.93 -12.94 -35.12
N ALA A 319 -33.63 -13.06 -33.99
CA ALA A 319 -35.10 -13.10 -33.94
C ALA A 319 -35.79 -11.86 -34.52
N PRO A 320 -35.36 -10.60 -34.22
CA PRO A 320 -36.09 -9.40 -34.69
C PRO A 320 -36.15 -9.23 -36.20
N GLY A 321 -35.09 -9.63 -36.93
CA GLY A 321 -35.01 -9.52 -38.39
C GLY A 321 -35.59 -10.70 -39.14
N LEU A 322 -35.94 -11.81 -38.45
CA LEU A 322 -36.35 -13.05 -39.13
C LEU A 322 -37.66 -12.90 -39.91
N LEU A 323 -38.68 -12.29 -39.30
CA LEU A 323 -39.98 -12.14 -39.95
C LEU A 323 -39.93 -11.22 -41.19
N PRO A 324 -39.32 -9.99 -41.12
CA PRO A 324 -39.10 -9.17 -42.31
C PRO A 324 -38.30 -9.86 -43.42
N TYR A 325 -37.35 -10.72 -43.08
CA TYR A 325 -36.55 -11.47 -44.04
C TYR A 325 -37.40 -12.56 -44.74
N VAL A 326 -38.16 -13.34 -43.99
CA VAL A 326 -39.06 -14.38 -44.57
C VAL A 326 -40.13 -13.78 -45.47
N GLU A 327 -40.59 -12.56 -45.17
CA GLU A 327 -41.56 -11.80 -45.97
C GLU A 327 -40.92 -11.10 -47.19
N ASN A 328 -39.62 -11.30 -47.45
CA ASN A 328 -38.85 -10.63 -48.51
C ASN A 328 -38.86 -9.07 -48.43
N ARG A 329 -39.04 -8.49 -47.24
CA ARG A 329 -38.99 -7.04 -47.03
C ARG A 329 -37.57 -6.54 -46.90
N ILE A 330 -36.64 -7.38 -46.46
CA ILE A 330 -35.20 -7.08 -46.32
C ILE A 330 -34.35 -8.12 -47.04
N SER A 331 -33.18 -7.71 -47.50
CA SER A 331 -32.17 -8.58 -48.08
C SER A 331 -31.48 -9.45 -47.02
N LEU A 332 -30.85 -10.57 -47.47
CA LEU A 332 -30.02 -11.38 -46.58
C LEU A 332 -28.90 -10.57 -45.93
N GLN A 333 -28.26 -9.65 -46.68
CA GLN A 333 -27.27 -8.75 -46.17
C GLN A 333 -27.80 -7.92 -45.01
N ALA A 334 -28.96 -7.26 -45.19
CA ALA A 334 -29.58 -6.43 -44.14
C ALA A 334 -29.97 -7.26 -42.91
N TYR A 335 -30.46 -8.51 -43.13
CA TYR A 335 -30.78 -9.42 -42.03
C TYR A 335 -29.56 -9.78 -41.17
N ILE A 336 -28.44 -10.19 -41.81
CA ILE A 336 -27.20 -10.54 -41.10
C ILE A 336 -26.59 -9.31 -40.43
N THR A 337 -26.54 -8.15 -41.11
CA THR A 337 -26.06 -6.89 -40.54
C THR A 337 -26.87 -6.52 -39.30
N GLY A 338 -28.21 -6.60 -39.36
CA GLY A 338 -29.07 -6.29 -38.21
C GLY A 338 -28.83 -7.25 -37.02
N ALA A 339 -28.64 -8.53 -37.31
CA ALA A 339 -28.33 -9.53 -36.27
C ALA A 339 -26.97 -9.29 -35.64
N GLU A 340 -25.93 -8.95 -36.41
CA GLU A 340 -24.61 -8.61 -35.85
C GLU A 340 -24.60 -7.30 -35.03
N LEU A 341 -25.39 -6.29 -35.45
CA LEU A 341 -25.59 -5.07 -34.67
C LEU A 341 -26.30 -5.36 -33.33
N ALA A 342 -27.36 -6.18 -33.36
CA ALA A 342 -28.06 -6.61 -32.15
C ALA A 342 -27.14 -7.40 -31.22
N ASN A 343 -26.32 -8.31 -31.78
CA ASN A 343 -25.31 -9.06 -31.03
C ASN A 343 -24.27 -8.15 -30.39
N ALA A 344 -23.81 -7.12 -31.10
CA ALA A 344 -22.87 -6.15 -30.54
C ALA A 344 -23.46 -5.42 -29.32
N ILE A 345 -24.72 -4.94 -29.38
CA ILE A 345 -25.39 -4.32 -28.23
C ILE A 345 -25.55 -5.30 -27.06
N ILE A 346 -25.96 -6.55 -27.33
CA ILE A 346 -26.12 -7.57 -26.28
C ILE A 346 -24.78 -7.80 -25.59
N ASN A 347 -23.69 -7.94 -26.33
CA ASN A 347 -22.36 -8.12 -25.77
C ASN A 347 -21.88 -6.93 -24.94
N ASP A 348 -22.06 -5.71 -25.44
CA ASP A 348 -21.67 -4.51 -24.71
C ASP A 348 -22.53 -4.30 -23.45
N CYS A 349 -23.82 -4.57 -23.51
CA CYS A 349 -24.70 -4.55 -22.36
C CYS A 349 -24.44 -5.70 -21.36
N SER A 350 -23.83 -6.81 -21.79
CA SER A 350 -23.41 -7.90 -20.88
C SER A 350 -22.39 -7.43 -19.84
N TRP A 351 -21.71 -6.31 -20.06
CA TRP A 351 -20.85 -5.66 -19.06
C TRP A 351 -21.58 -5.43 -17.73
N PHE A 352 -22.89 -5.14 -17.74
CA PHE A 352 -23.69 -4.97 -16.52
C PHE A 352 -23.72 -6.23 -15.63
N ILE A 353 -23.48 -7.41 -16.20
CA ILE A 353 -23.41 -8.67 -15.43
C ILE A 353 -22.24 -8.66 -14.45
N HIS A 354 -21.10 -8.08 -14.87
CA HIS A 354 -19.85 -8.07 -14.09
C HIS A 354 -19.63 -6.78 -13.31
N VAL A 355 -20.38 -5.71 -13.58
CA VAL A 355 -20.14 -4.38 -13.01
C VAL A 355 -20.41 -4.31 -11.51
N MET A 356 -21.40 -5.02 -10.98
CA MET A 356 -21.76 -4.94 -9.55
C MET A 356 -20.65 -5.42 -8.61
N PRO A 357 -20.01 -6.57 -8.85
CA PRO A 357 -18.82 -6.98 -8.09
C PRO A 357 -17.67 -5.97 -8.20
N ASP A 358 -17.46 -5.38 -9.37
CA ASP A 358 -16.38 -4.41 -9.59
C ASP A 358 -16.63 -3.10 -8.84
N ILE A 359 -17.88 -2.62 -8.81
CA ILE A 359 -18.28 -1.46 -8.00
C ILE A 359 -18.07 -1.76 -6.51
N ALA A 360 -18.46 -2.95 -6.05
CA ALA A 360 -18.27 -3.34 -4.65
C ALA A 360 -16.77 -3.39 -4.28
N ARG A 361 -15.93 -3.99 -5.12
CA ARG A 361 -14.46 -4.01 -4.95
C ARG A 361 -13.86 -2.61 -4.96
N LEU A 362 -14.27 -1.76 -5.91
CA LEU A 362 -13.82 -0.37 -5.99
C LEU A 362 -14.15 0.37 -4.70
N ARG A 363 -15.41 0.27 -4.22
CA ARG A 363 -15.86 0.91 -2.99
C ARG A 363 -15.09 0.41 -1.77
N ALA A 364 -14.89 -0.90 -1.65
CA ALA A 364 -14.14 -1.50 -0.54
C ALA A 364 -12.68 -1.00 -0.52
N ASN A 365 -12.00 -1.02 -1.67
CA ASN A 365 -10.63 -0.52 -1.79
C ASN A 365 -10.55 0.98 -1.48
N ALA A 366 -11.47 1.79 -2.01
CA ALA A 366 -11.51 3.22 -1.74
C ALA A 366 -11.76 3.52 -0.25
N THR A 367 -12.66 2.79 0.41
CA THR A 367 -12.90 2.93 1.85
C THR A 367 -11.63 2.63 2.66
N ARG A 368 -10.92 1.54 2.34
CA ARG A 368 -9.64 1.20 3.01
C ARG A 368 -8.59 2.30 2.87
N ILE A 369 -8.53 2.97 1.72
CA ILE A 369 -7.59 4.08 1.47
C ILE A 369 -8.04 5.35 2.18
N THR A 370 -9.34 5.69 2.16
CA THR A 370 -9.87 6.88 2.86
C THR A 370 -9.72 6.75 4.38
N ASP A 371 -9.86 5.56 4.92
CA ASP A 371 -9.64 5.31 6.34
C ASP A 371 -8.16 5.44 6.71
N LEU A 372 -7.24 4.98 5.83
CA LEU A 372 -5.81 5.23 6.00
C LEU A 372 -5.49 6.73 5.93
N ALA A 373 -6.09 7.47 4.99
CA ALA A 373 -5.88 8.90 4.86
C ALA A 373 -6.30 9.67 6.12
N LYS A 374 -7.44 9.29 6.72
CA LYS A 374 -7.92 9.86 8.00
C LYS A 374 -6.97 9.54 9.14
N ALA A 375 -6.54 8.27 9.23
CA ALA A 375 -5.64 7.83 10.30
C ALA A 375 -4.26 8.52 10.20
N ILE A 376 -3.71 8.69 9.00
CA ILE A 376 -2.44 9.42 8.78
C ILE A 376 -2.57 10.86 9.26
N GLU A 377 -3.63 11.56 8.86
CA GLU A 377 -3.81 12.97 9.22
C GLU A 377 -4.02 13.14 10.74
N ASP A 378 -4.79 12.25 11.36
CA ASP A 378 -4.96 12.28 12.82
C ASP A 378 -3.64 11.95 13.54
N ALA A 379 -2.85 11.00 13.05
CA ALA A 379 -1.55 10.63 13.62
C ALA A 379 -0.47 11.72 13.42
N GLN A 380 -0.63 12.62 12.46
CA GLN A 380 0.23 13.80 12.31
C GLN A 380 0.11 14.80 13.47
N GLN A 381 -0.94 14.67 14.28
CA GLN A 381 -1.15 15.42 15.50
C GLN A 381 -1.23 14.45 16.70
N PRO A 382 -0.09 13.97 17.22
CA PRO A 382 -0.07 12.91 18.24
C PRO A 382 -0.92 13.25 19.48
N ARG A 383 -0.94 14.52 19.87
CA ARG A 383 -1.75 14.99 21.00
C ARG A 383 -3.25 14.77 20.79
N GLU A 384 -3.77 15.03 19.59
CA GLU A 384 -5.18 14.81 19.26
C GLU A 384 -5.48 13.34 18.99
N PHE A 385 -4.54 12.64 18.38
CA PHE A 385 -4.63 11.21 18.09
C PHE A 385 -4.83 10.38 19.35
N TYR A 386 -4.06 10.66 20.40
CA TYR A 386 -4.15 10.00 21.71
C TYR A 386 -5.10 10.69 22.70
N ALA A 387 -5.87 11.70 22.30
CA ALA A 387 -6.73 12.47 23.21
C ALA A 387 -7.77 11.63 23.97
N ARG A 388 -8.13 10.44 23.48
CA ARG A 388 -9.03 9.52 24.16
C ARG A 388 -8.40 8.76 25.32
N THR A 389 -7.08 8.74 25.45
CA THR A 389 -6.38 8.15 26.59
C THR A 389 -6.32 9.08 27.78
N GLY A 390 -6.77 10.33 27.64
CA GLY A 390 -6.84 11.32 28.71
C GLY A 390 -5.53 12.00 29.09
N HIS A 391 -4.38 11.50 28.65
CA HIS A 391 -3.06 11.89 29.16
C HIS A 391 -1.98 12.12 28.09
N SER A 392 -2.36 12.60 26.90
CA SER A 392 -1.39 13.01 25.87
C SER A 392 -1.21 14.53 25.87
N GLU A 393 -0.64 15.06 26.95
CA GLU A 393 -0.43 16.51 27.15
C GLU A 393 1.04 16.91 27.14
N LEU A 394 1.93 16.06 26.63
CA LEU A 394 3.34 16.40 26.45
C LEU A 394 3.49 17.52 25.43
N ARG A 395 4.24 18.54 25.79
CA ARG A 395 4.61 19.66 24.92
C ARG A 395 6.09 19.57 24.55
N TYR A 396 6.36 19.76 23.28
CA TYR A 396 7.72 19.80 22.75
C TYR A 396 8.00 21.22 22.24
N ASP A 397 8.87 21.93 22.97
CA ASP A 397 9.28 23.28 22.62
C ASP A 397 10.76 23.28 22.19
N GLN A 398 11.20 24.36 21.54
CA GLN A 398 12.58 24.54 21.10
C GLN A 398 13.19 25.77 21.73
N GLN A 399 14.45 25.65 22.12
CA GLN A 399 15.24 26.75 22.69
C GLN A 399 16.57 26.91 21.97
N ASP A 400 17.29 28.00 22.28
CA ASP A 400 18.63 28.21 21.75
C ASP A 400 19.55 27.04 22.15
N PRO A 401 20.38 26.51 21.23
CA PRO A 401 21.27 25.37 21.50
C PRO A 401 22.16 25.50 22.73
N GLN A 402 22.59 26.70 23.07
CA GLN A 402 23.42 26.96 24.24
C GLN A 402 22.76 26.55 25.59
N PHE A 403 21.45 26.48 25.65
CA PHE A 403 20.71 26.10 26.85
C PHE A 403 20.55 24.56 27.00
N GLY A 404 20.97 23.75 26.00
CA GLY A 404 20.89 22.29 26.07
C GLY A 404 19.47 21.75 26.09
N LEU A 405 19.21 20.70 26.90
CA LEU A 405 17.89 20.05 27.05
C LEU A 405 17.29 20.45 28.42
N THR A 406 16.01 20.84 28.41
CA THR A 406 15.26 21.15 29.63
C THR A 406 13.99 20.31 29.71
N ILE A 407 13.72 19.69 30.84
CA ILE A 407 12.50 18.96 31.16
C ILE A 407 11.76 19.72 32.26
N GLN A 408 10.47 19.99 32.09
CA GLN A 408 9.65 20.75 33.02
C GLN A 408 8.43 19.97 33.44
N GLN A 409 8.32 19.64 34.73
CA GLN A 409 7.18 18.98 35.35
C GLN A 409 6.66 17.78 34.53
N LEU A 410 7.59 16.89 34.15
CA LEU A 410 7.27 15.74 33.34
C LEU A 410 6.63 14.63 34.19
N GLU A 411 5.50 14.11 33.72
CA GLU A 411 4.81 12.94 34.25
C GLU A 411 4.58 11.98 33.11
N LEU A 412 5.13 10.77 33.18
CA LEU A 412 4.90 9.72 32.19
C LEU A 412 3.91 8.70 32.72
N MET A 413 2.96 8.33 31.89
CA MET A 413 1.86 7.42 32.21
C MET A 413 1.86 6.21 31.28
N HIS A 414 1.30 5.08 31.70
CA HIS A 414 0.97 4.00 30.79
C HIS A 414 -0.34 4.31 30.05
N PRO A 415 -0.55 3.71 28.86
CA PRO A 415 -1.81 3.85 28.15
C PRO A 415 -3.01 3.44 29.02
N GLY A 416 -3.94 4.38 29.26
CA GLY A 416 -5.14 4.14 30.05
C GLY A 416 -5.00 4.26 31.57
N ASP A 417 -3.81 4.52 32.10
CA ASP A 417 -3.58 4.76 33.51
C ASP A 417 -3.57 6.26 33.84
N ASP A 418 -4.10 6.62 35.02
CA ASP A 418 -4.10 7.99 35.52
C ASP A 418 -2.91 8.29 36.43
N GLU A 419 -2.21 7.26 36.91
CA GLU A 419 -1.06 7.40 37.80
C GLU A 419 0.26 7.45 37.02
N PRO A 420 1.14 8.45 37.28
CA PRO A 420 2.42 8.51 36.63
C PRO A 420 3.38 7.44 37.20
N PHE A 421 4.05 6.70 36.30
CA PHE A 421 5.11 5.75 36.68
C PHE A 421 6.49 6.39 36.69
N VAL A 422 6.68 7.53 36.01
CA VAL A 422 7.91 8.37 36.07
C VAL A 422 7.50 9.83 36.22
N THR A 423 8.10 10.49 37.18
CA THR A 423 7.92 11.93 37.42
C THR A 423 9.27 12.63 37.43
N ALA A 424 9.38 13.77 36.76
CA ALA A 424 10.55 14.60 36.75
C ALA A 424 10.15 16.06 36.97
N GLY A 425 10.72 16.71 37.96
CA GLY A 425 10.54 18.13 38.18
C GLY A 425 11.21 18.95 37.07
N ASN A 426 11.85 20.07 37.45
CA ASN A 426 12.64 20.85 36.51
C ASN A 426 14.05 20.26 36.41
N LEU A 427 14.38 19.62 35.31
CA LEU A 427 15.68 19.05 35.00
C LEU A 427 16.32 19.79 33.84
N HIS A 428 17.62 20.02 33.95
CA HIS A 428 18.39 20.69 32.92
C HIS A 428 19.69 19.92 32.62
N VAL A 429 19.91 19.57 31.34
CA VAL A 429 21.15 18.98 30.83
C VAL A 429 21.83 20.02 29.95
N LYS A 430 23.02 20.47 30.35
CA LYS A 430 23.75 21.52 29.65
C LYS A 430 24.23 21.06 28.26
N CYS A 431 24.45 22.01 27.37
CA CYS A 431 25.09 21.72 26.09
C CYS A 431 26.48 21.10 26.32
N GLY A 432 26.78 19.99 25.64
CA GLY A 432 28.04 19.25 25.76
C GLY A 432 28.19 18.40 27.04
N GLU A 433 27.18 18.37 27.90
CA GLU A 433 27.19 17.54 29.12
C GLU A 433 26.89 16.08 28.81
N TRP A 434 27.65 15.18 29.42
CA TRP A 434 27.40 13.74 29.37
C TRP A 434 26.72 13.31 30.67
N THR A 435 25.51 12.78 30.53
CA THR A 435 24.64 12.39 31.64
C THR A 435 24.32 10.92 31.60
N LEU A 436 24.58 10.21 32.68
CA LEU A 436 24.22 8.80 32.84
C LEU A 436 22.83 8.69 33.46
N LEU A 437 21.95 7.86 32.91
CA LEU A 437 20.62 7.56 33.45
C LEU A 437 20.65 6.19 34.15
N VAL A 438 20.45 6.17 35.46
CA VAL A 438 20.48 4.96 36.30
C VAL A 438 19.15 4.74 37.01
N GLY A 439 18.85 3.50 37.36
CA GLY A 439 17.65 3.09 38.08
C GLY A 439 17.42 1.60 37.93
N ASP A 440 16.51 1.01 38.72
CA ASP A 440 16.18 -0.41 38.69
C ASP A 440 15.66 -0.85 37.34
N SER A 441 15.71 -2.15 37.03
CA SER A 441 15.08 -2.70 35.82
C SER A 441 13.57 -2.46 35.89
N GLY A 442 12.98 -1.94 34.83
CA GLY A 442 11.56 -1.56 34.79
C GLY A 442 11.22 -0.20 35.42
N SER A 443 12.20 0.59 35.89
CA SER A 443 11.95 1.92 36.48
C SER A 443 11.54 3.01 35.47
N GLY A 444 11.48 2.69 34.16
CA GLY A 444 11.05 3.64 33.11
C GLY A 444 12.18 4.39 32.40
N LYS A 445 13.46 3.96 32.51
CA LYS A 445 14.62 4.58 31.83
C LYS A 445 14.42 4.73 30.32
N SER A 446 14.14 3.65 29.64
CA SER A 446 13.91 3.64 28.18
C SER A 446 12.65 4.43 27.80
N SER A 447 11.60 4.42 28.65
CA SER A 447 10.39 5.22 28.43
C SER A 447 10.68 6.72 28.53
N LEU A 448 11.53 7.13 29.48
CA LEU A 448 11.97 8.52 29.60
C LEU A 448 12.77 8.96 28.36
N LEU A 449 13.72 8.15 27.89
CA LEU A 449 14.45 8.45 26.65
C LEU A 449 13.53 8.52 25.43
N LYS A 450 12.57 7.60 25.32
CA LYS A 450 11.54 7.61 24.27
C LYS A 450 10.68 8.88 24.36
N ALA A 451 10.24 9.27 25.54
CA ALA A 451 9.45 10.47 25.73
C ALA A 451 10.21 11.73 25.30
N ILE A 452 11.50 11.86 25.66
CA ILE A 452 12.32 12.99 25.23
C ILE A 452 12.43 13.06 23.69
N ASN A 453 12.42 11.93 23.02
CA ASN A 453 12.50 11.83 21.55
C ASN A 453 11.13 11.82 20.83
N GLY A 454 10.03 12.09 21.53
CA GLY A 454 8.69 12.11 20.92
C GLY A 454 8.10 10.72 20.63
N LEU A 455 8.74 9.65 21.12
CA LEU A 455 8.36 8.25 20.89
C LEU A 455 7.51 7.64 22.02
N TRP A 456 7.16 8.43 23.04
CA TRP A 456 6.25 8.05 24.13
C TRP A 456 5.22 9.15 24.32
N PRO A 457 4.00 8.99 23.80
CA PRO A 457 3.02 10.09 23.75
C PRO A 457 2.21 10.26 25.04
N HIS A 458 2.30 9.32 26.00
CA HIS A 458 1.44 9.29 27.19
C HIS A 458 2.11 10.01 28.35
N GLY A 459 1.57 11.17 28.73
CA GLY A 459 2.11 11.95 29.82
C GLY A 459 1.75 13.43 29.77
N ARG A 460 2.25 14.18 30.74
CA ARG A 460 2.09 15.65 30.91
C ARG A 460 3.43 16.31 31.09
N GLY A 461 3.48 17.63 30.86
CA GLY A 461 4.70 18.43 31.07
C GLY A 461 5.27 18.95 29.75
N ALA A 462 6.47 19.54 29.85
CA ALA A 462 7.15 20.10 28.69
C ALA A 462 8.58 19.60 28.57
N ILE A 463 8.99 19.31 27.33
CA ILE A 463 10.34 18.95 26.94
C ILE A 463 10.83 20.00 25.96
N VAL A 464 11.89 20.72 26.34
CA VAL A 464 12.44 21.82 25.55
C VAL A 464 13.76 21.36 24.95
N MET A 465 13.77 21.19 23.63
CA MET A 465 14.91 20.67 22.88
C MET A 465 15.77 21.81 22.29
N PRO A 466 17.06 21.62 22.09
CA PRO A 466 17.87 22.60 21.38
C PRO A 466 17.48 22.69 19.91
N ARG A 467 17.28 23.91 19.39
CA ARG A 467 16.86 24.16 18.01
C ARG A 467 18.01 23.85 17.05
N ASN A 468 17.67 23.25 15.90
CA ASN A 468 18.60 22.97 14.81
C ASN A 468 19.81 22.10 15.20
N VAL A 469 19.67 21.28 16.24
CA VAL A 469 20.69 20.30 16.65
C VAL A 469 20.31 18.94 16.12
N ARG A 470 21.24 18.28 15.42
CA ARG A 470 21.03 16.90 14.97
C ARG A 470 20.93 15.99 16.18
N THR A 471 19.81 15.29 16.28
CA THR A 471 19.54 14.32 17.34
C THR A 471 19.65 12.90 16.82
N LEU A 472 20.23 11.99 17.59
CA LEU A 472 20.28 10.57 17.27
C LEU A 472 19.91 9.74 18.50
N TYR A 473 19.01 8.76 18.31
CA TYR A 473 18.63 7.79 19.32
C TYR A 473 19.14 6.39 18.91
N ALA A 474 20.02 5.83 19.73
CA ALA A 474 20.51 4.45 19.60
C ALA A 474 19.68 3.56 20.52
N ALA A 475 18.80 2.76 19.94
CA ALA A 475 17.92 1.85 20.67
C ALA A 475 18.67 0.61 21.18
N GLN A 476 18.16 -0.01 22.23
CA GLN A 476 18.66 -1.26 22.81
C GLN A 476 18.58 -2.41 21.80
N ASP A 477 17.43 -2.58 21.15
CA ASP A 477 17.23 -3.59 20.10
C ASP A 477 17.58 -3.01 18.72
N ILE A 478 18.64 -3.53 18.12
CA ILE A 478 19.13 -3.08 16.83
C ILE A 478 18.63 -4.02 15.74
N HIS A 479 17.62 -3.60 15.00
CA HIS A 479 17.15 -4.26 13.79
C HIS A 479 17.68 -3.55 12.55
N LEU A 480 18.31 -4.30 11.65
CA LEU A 480 18.91 -3.75 10.44
C LEU A 480 18.00 -4.09 9.23
N PRO A 481 17.47 -3.08 8.54
CA PRO A 481 16.72 -3.32 7.31
C PRO A 481 17.61 -3.95 6.21
N PRO A 482 17.05 -4.68 5.25
CA PRO A 482 17.78 -5.31 4.16
C PRO A 482 18.18 -4.28 3.09
N VAL A 483 19.18 -3.47 3.42
CA VAL A 483 19.75 -2.43 2.55
C VAL A 483 21.27 -2.52 2.57
N SER A 484 21.95 -1.77 1.69
CA SER A 484 23.42 -1.77 1.65
C SER A 484 24.04 -1.32 2.97
N LEU A 485 25.25 -1.80 3.27
CA LEU A 485 25.96 -1.45 4.50
C LEU A 485 26.20 0.06 4.59
N LYS A 486 26.46 0.73 3.45
CA LYS A 486 26.55 2.19 3.39
C LYS A 486 25.22 2.84 3.80
N ALA A 487 24.08 2.34 3.29
CA ALA A 487 22.77 2.86 3.68
C ALA A 487 22.49 2.71 5.18
N LEU A 488 22.91 1.59 5.79
CA LEU A 488 22.75 1.36 7.22
C LEU A 488 23.48 2.39 8.09
N ILE A 489 24.68 2.80 7.71
CA ILE A 489 25.43 3.80 8.48
C ILE A 489 25.02 5.24 8.15
N CYS A 490 24.49 5.50 6.95
CA CYS A 490 23.94 6.81 6.57
C CYS A 490 22.49 7.02 7.06
N LEU A 491 21.88 6.04 7.73
CA LEU A 491 20.46 6.04 8.10
C LEU A 491 20.12 7.32 8.88
N SER A 492 19.21 8.12 8.38
CA SER A 492 18.73 9.47 8.62
C SER A 492 19.17 10.50 7.57
N ASP A 493 20.21 10.23 6.79
CA ASP A 493 20.62 11.08 5.67
C ASP A 493 20.46 10.31 4.34
N ALA A 494 20.43 11.05 3.23
CA ALA A 494 20.50 10.44 1.90
C ALA A 494 21.88 9.77 1.71
N ILE A 495 21.90 8.61 1.08
CA ILE A 495 23.15 7.82 0.87
C ILE A 495 24.20 8.63 0.10
N GLU A 496 23.72 9.52 -0.79
CA GLU A 496 24.53 10.40 -1.61
C GLU A 496 25.15 11.58 -0.86
N ALA A 497 24.64 11.87 0.36
CA ALA A 497 25.16 12.95 1.19
C ALA A 497 26.56 12.65 1.77
N HIS A 498 26.93 11.38 1.80
CA HIS A 498 28.19 10.90 2.33
C HIS A 498 28.99 10.12 1.27
N SER A 499 30.27 10.42 1.16
CA SER A 499 31.18 9.70 0.27
C SER A 499 31.49 8.30 0.78
N GLU A 500 31.91 7.40 -0.11
CA GLU A 500 32.34 6.05 0.28
C GLU A 500 33.56 6.10 1.23
N ALA A 501 34.45 7.06 1.02
CA ALA A 501 35.63 7.25 1.86
C ALA A 501 35.26 7.64 3.30
N GLU A 502 34.26 8.50 3.49
CA GLU A 502 33.77 8.87 4.83
C GLU A 502 33.10 7.67 5.51
N ALA A 503 32.27 6.91 4.78
CA ALA A 503 31.63 5.71 5.26
C ALA A 503 32.66 4.63 5.66
N ALA A 504 33.67 4.39 4.81
CA ALA A 504 34.78 3.48 5.09
C ALA A 504 35.59 3.88 6.32
N ALA A 505 35.88 5.19 6.47
CA ALA A 505 36.58 5.70 7.64
C ALA A 505 35.77 5.53 8.92
N ALA A 506 34.44 5.75 8.87
CA ALA A 506 33.56 5.54 10.01
C ALA A 506 33.50 4.07 10.45
N LEU A 507 33.36 3.12 9.50
CA LEU A 507 33.43 1.68 9.77
C LEU A 507 34.77 1.26 10.41
N SER A 508 35.87 1.72 9.83
CA SER A 508 37.22 1.36 10.32
C SER A 508 37.43 1.87 11.75
N ARG A 509 37.01 3.09 12.05
CA ARG A 509 37.08 3.67 13.41
C ARG A 509 36.19 2.95 14.42
N ALA A 510 35.06 2.40 13.96
CA ALA A 510 34.17 1.60 14.79
C ALA A 510 34.66 0.15 15.00
N GLY A 511 35.82 -0.22 14.47
CA GLY A 511 36.35 -1.58 14.55
C GLY A 511 35.65 -2.58 13.61
N LEU A 512 35.15 -2.11 12.46
CA LEU A 512 34.49 -2.89 11.40
C LEU A 512 35.25 -2.77 10.07
N ALA A 513 36.58 -2.66 10.11
CA ALA A 513 37.42 -2.52 8.92
C ALA A 513 37.25 -3.66 7.90
N ASP A 514 36.99 -4.89 8.37
CA ASP A 514 36.79 -6.08 7.54
C ASP A 514 35.53 -6.01 6.63
N PHE A 515 34.64 -5.09 6.90
CA PHE A 515 33.39 -4.90 6.13
C PHE A 515 33.46 -3.70 5.17
N VAL A 516 34.58 -3.00 5.10
CA VAL A 516 34.72 -1.80 4.23
C VAL A 516 34.58 -2.16 2.75
N SER A 517 35.03 -3.35 2.33
CA SER A 517 34.85 -3.82 0.95
C SER A 517 33.39 -4.05 0.55
N ASP A 518 32.49 -4.18 1.52
CA ASP A 518 31.10 -4.57 1.31
C ASP A 518 30.11 -3.41 1.43
N LEU A 519 30.61 -2.18 1.45
CA LEU A 519 29.77 -0.98 1.62
C LEU A 519 28.54 -0.93 0.69
N ALA A 520 28.69 -1.42 -0.54
CA ALA A 520 27.61 -1.45 -1.53
C ALA A 520 26.69 -2.70 -1.40
N MET A 521 27.06 -3.69 -0.58
CA MET A 521 26.34 -4.96 -0.48
C MET A 521 25.19 -4.87 0.53
N GLU A 522 24.09 -5.56 0.23
CA GLU A 522 22.91 -5.69 1.13
C GLU A 522 23.06 -6.85 2.11
N GLY A 523 24.13 -7.63 2.00
CA GLY A 523 24.48 -8.79 2.82
C GLY A 523 25.58 -9.63 2.17
N ARG A 524 25.87 -10.80 2.74
CA ARG A 524 26.79 -11.81 2.19
C ARG A 524 26.08 -13.17 2.14
N ASP A 525 26.39 -14.02 1.16
CA ASP A 525 25.94 -15.42 1.08
C ASP A 525 24.41 -15.58 1.23
N ASN A 526 23.62 -14.71 0.61
CA ASN A 526 22.14 -14.65 0.72
C ASN A 526 21.60 -14.36 2.14
N GLN A 527 22.42 -13.88 3.05
CA GLN A 527 22.02 -13.43 4.38
C GLN A 527 22.09 -11.91 4.48
N SER A 528 21.07 -11.31 5.09
CA SER A 528 21.07 -9.88 5.38
C SER A 528 22.06 -9.52 6.47
N TRP A 529 22.46 -8.25 6.56
CA TRP A 529 23.35 -7.77 7.63
C TRP A 529 22.78 -8.02 9.03
N ASP A 530 21.46 -8.04 9.17
CA ASP A 530 20.81 -8.34 10.46
C ASP A 530 21.05 -9.78 10.92
N GLN A 531 21.19 -10.71 10.00
CA GLN A 531 21.48 -12.13 10.28
C GLN A 531 22.98 -12.40 10.44
N LEU A 532 23.82 -11.68 9.69
CA LEU A 532 25.27 -11.89 9.64
C LEU A 532 26.00 -11.28 10.84
N LEU A 533 25.61 -10.07 11.24
CA LEU A 533 26.33 -9.34 12.28
C LEU A 533 25.98 -9.87 13.67
N SER A 534 26.99 -10.15 14.47
CA SER A 534 26.82 -10.42 15.90
C SER A 534 26.29 -9.20 16.65
N GLY A 535 25.76 -9.39 17.86
CA GLY A 535 25.26 -8.29 18.70
C GLY A 535 26.29 -7.18 18.89
N GLY A 536 27.54 -7.53 19.19
CA GLY A 536 28.62 -6.55 19.34
C GLY A 536 28.99 -5.86 18.02
N GLN A 537 28.92 -6.54 16.87
CA GLN A 537 29.13 -5.92 15.56
C GLN A 537 28.00 -4.95 15.21
N LYS A 538 26.74 -5.27 15.54
CA LYS A 538 25.60 -4.36 15.39
C LYS A 538 25.79 -3.09 16.23
N GLN A 539 26.27 -3.20 17.46
CA GLN A 539 26.58 -2.04 18.31
C GLN A 539 27.73 -1.20 17.76
N ARG A 540 28.78 -1.84 17.20
CA ARG A 540 29.84 -1.12 16.47
C ARG A 540 29.33 -0.44 15.20
N LEU A 541 28.34 -1.03 14.51
CA LEU A 541 27.70 -0.38 13.36
C LEU A 541 26.93 0.91 13.77
N VAL A 542 26.27 0.88 14.93
CA VAL A 542 25.66 2.09 15.52
C VAL A 542 26.74 3.13 15.86
N LEU A 543 27.88 2.71 16.38
CA LEU A 543 29.03 3.62 16.57
C LEU A 543 29.49 4.24 15.25
N ALA A 544 29.65 3.45 14.19
CA ALA A 544 30.02 3.97 12.86
C ALA A 544 29.03 5.03 12.38
N ARG A 545 27.72 4.82 12.58
CA ARG A 545 26.66 5.82 12.31
C ARG A 545 26.86 7.10 13.12
N ILE A 546 27.10 7.00 14.42
CA ILE A 546 27.35 8.14 15.29
C ILE A 546 28.56 8.94 14.80
N LEU A 547 29.65 8.26 14.46
CA LEU A 547 30.90 8.90 14.01
C LEU A 547 30.76 9.58 12.65
N LEU A 548 29.90 9.02 11.76
CA LEU A 548 29.61 9.59 10.45
C LEU A 548 28.71 10.83 10.56
N LEU A 549 27.61 10.70 11.31
CA LEU A 549 26.54 11.72 11.38
C LEU A 549 26.86 12.86 12.36
N ARG A 550 27.74 12.63 13.32
CA ARG A 550 28.19 13.58 14.36
C ARG A 550 27.04 14.35 15.00
N PRO A 551 26.11 13.68 15.69
CA PRO A 551 24.97 14.34 16.32
C PRO A 551 25.43 15.30 17.44
N GLY A 552 24.72 16.42 17.59
CA GLY A 552 24.95 17.34 18.72
C GLY A 552 24.18 16.93 19.97
N LEU A 553 23.15 16.08 19.84
CA LEU A 553 22.39 15.49 20.94
C LEU A 553 22.24 13.99 20.70
N LEU A 554 22.74 13.18 21.63
CA LEU A 554 22.83 11.74 21.49
C LEU A 554 22.15 11.03 22.66
N PHE A 555 21.21 10.14 22.33
CA PHE A 555 20.55 9.26 23.29
C PHE A 555 21.01 7.82 23.07
N LEU A 556 21.51 7.19 24.12
CA LEU A 556 22.07 5.85 24.09
C LEU A 556 21.30 4.94 25.06
N ASP A 557 20.56 3.97 24.54
CA ASP A 557 19.81 3.00 25.34
C ASP A 557 20.54 1.65 25.31
N GLU A 558 21.36 1.39 26.32
CA GLU A 558 22.24 0.22 26.49
C GLU A 558 23.14 -0.10 25.25
N PRO A 559 23.87 0.91 24.72
CA PRO A 559 24.55 0.80 23.42
C PRO A 559 25.74 -0.16 23.42
N THR A 560 26.19 -0.63 24.58
CA THR A 560 27.38 -1.46 24.78
C THR A 560 27.10 -2.77 25.52
N SER A 561 25.82 -3.18 25.61
CA SER A 561 25.41 -4.38 26.35
C SER A 561 25.97 -5.69 25.78
N ALA A 562 26.38 -5.73 24.50
CA ALA A 562 26.99 -6.87 23.81
C ALA A 562 28.51 -6.66 23.56
N LEU A 563 29.14 -5.65 24.17
CA LEU A 563 30.57 -5.38 24.09
C LEU A 563 31.26 -5.79 25.40
N ASP A 564 32.52 -6.19 25.30
CA ASP A 564 33.39 -6.35 26.48
C ASP A 564 33.82 -5.00 27.08
N GLY A 565 34.49 -5.03 28.22
CA GLY A 565 34.88 -3.81 28.94
C GLY A 565 35.82 -2.93 28.12
N GLU A 566 36.76 -3.51 27.37
CA GLU A 566 37.72 -2.77 26.56
C GLU A 566 37.05 -2.13 25.33
N ALA A 567 36.17 -2.85 24.65
CA ALA A 567 35.38 -2.31 23.55
C ALA A 567 34.37 -1.25 24.03
N THR A 568 33.84 -1.38 25.26
CA THR A 568 32.96 -0.36 25.87
C THR A 568 33.71 0.94 26.09
N VAL A 569 34.93 0.91 26.63
CA VAL A 569 35.77 2.08 26.77
C VAL A 569 36.11 2.70 25.42
N ALA A 570 36.53 1.90 24.46
CA ALA A 570 36.81 2.34 23.09
C ALA A 570 35.61 3.00 22.42
N PHE A 571 34.40 2.49 22.63
CA PHE A 571 33.15 3.05 22.13
C PHE A 571 32.93 4.48 22.65
N HIS A 572 33.05 4.69 23.97
CA HIS A 572 32.85 6.00 24.59
C HIS A 572 33.96 6.99 24.19
N GLN A 573 35.20 6.51 24.15
CA GLN A 573 36.35 7.31 23.72
C GLN A 573 36.21 7.79 22.28
N ALA A 574 35.78 6.94 21.38
CA ALA A 574 35.56 7.30 19.99
C ALA A 574 34.50 8.40 19.83
N ILE A 575 33.42 8.36 20.62
CA ILE A 575 32.40 9.43 20.63
C ILE A 575 32.97 10.73 21.19
N ARG A 576 33.71 10.69 22.30
CA ARG A 576 34.37 11.88 22.89
C ARG A 576 35.32 12.57 21.90
N ASP A 577 36.11 11.79 21.18
CA ASP A 577 37.13 12.31 20.25
C ASP A 577 36.53 12.91 18.97
N HIS A 578 35.48 12.29 18.43
CA HIS A 578 34.94 12.65 17.13
C HIS A 578 33.65 13.49 17.18
N CYS A 579 32.87 13.42 18.27
CA CYS A 579 31.64 14.20 18.46
C CYS A 579 31.84 15.25 19.57
N ARG A 580 32.87 16.10 19.42
CA ARG A 580 33.21 17.13 20.41
C ARG A 580 32.05 18.08 20.63
N GLY A 581 31.67 18.31 21.89
CA GLY A 581 30.57 19.18 22.28
C GLY A 581 29.18 18.54 22.17
N ALA A 582 29.09 17.26 21.82
CA ALA A 582 27.82 16.54 21.84
C ALA A 582 27.29 16.36 23.26
N THR A 583 26.02 16.67 23.47
CA THR A 583 25.28 16.35 24.70
C THR A 583 24.87 14.89 24.62
N VAL A 584 25.19 14.09 25.64
CA VAL A 584 24.92 12.65 25.66
C VAL A 584 24.07 12.29 26.88
N ILE A 585 22.99 11.55 26.67
CA ILE A 585 22.21 10.92 27.74
C ILE A 585 22.23 9.41 27.47
N SER A 586 22.83 8.65 28.38
CA SER A 586 23.06 7.22 28.21
C SER A 586 22.43 6.40 29.33
N VAL A 587 21.75 5.33 29.00
CA VAL A 587 21.38 4.24 29.91
C VAL A 587 22.43 3.15 29.77
N MET A 588 22.94 2.64 30.88
CA MET A 588 23.85 1.49 30.88
C MET A 588 23.31 0.38 31.75
N HIS A 589 23.70 -0.87 31.39
CA HIS A 589 23.31 -2.05 32.15
C HIS A 589 23.95 -2.07 33.53
N ASP A 590 25.24 -1.72 33.61
CA ASP A 590 25.99 -1.61 34.86
C ASP A 590 25.85 -0.22 35.47
N ALA A 591 25.65 -0.18 36.79
CA ALA A 591 25.57 1.08 37.54
C ALA A 591 26.93 1.80 37.64
N THR A 592 28.03 1.11 37.31
CA THR A 592 29.38 1.66 37.33
C THR A 592 29.72 2.24 35.96
N PRO A 593 29.87 3.59 35.83
CA PRO A 593 30.22 4.20 34.56
C PRO A 593 31.61 3.77 34.10
N PRO A 594 31.82 3.55 32.77
CA PRO A 594 33.14 3.28 32.25
C PRO A 594 34.06 4.52 32.44
N LYS A 595 35.35 4.26 32.68
CA LYS A 595 36.37 5.27 32.74
C LYS A 595 37.29 5.16 31.54
N SER A 596 37.88 6.28 31.15
CA SER A 596 38.90 6.30 30.10
C SER A 596 40.14 5.49 30.51
N ALA A 597 41.00 5.18 29.54
CA ALA A 597 42.28 4.51 29.82
C ALA A 597 43.18 5.31 30.78
N SER A 598 42.98 6.65 30.90
CA SER A 598 43.64 7.51 31.85
C SER A 598 42.98 7.52 33.25
N GLY A 599 41.85 6.85 33.43
CA GLY A 599 41.08 6.82 34.67
C GLY A 599 40.08 7.96 34.82
N GLU A 600 39.93 8.83 33.82
CA GLU A 600 38.97 9.92 33.81
C GLU A 600 37.53 9.44 33.54
N GLU A 601 36.58 10.10 34.19
CA GLU A 601 35.16 9.80 34.00
C GLU A 601 34.66 10.28 32.63
N PHE A 602 33.89 9.46 31.91
CA PHE A 602 33.21 9.92 30.68
C PHE A 602 32.00 10.80 30.96
N TYR A 603 31.34 10.63 32.09
CA TYR A 603 30.08 11.27 32.43
C TYR A 603 30.31 12.39 33.47
N ASP A 604 29.56 13.49 33.30
CA ASP A 604 29.64 14.68 34.18
C ASP A 604 28.58 14.61 35.29
N SER A 605 27.41 14.03 34.99
CA SER A 605 26.28 13.96 35.93
C SER A 605 25.49 12.66 35.78
N VAL A 606 24.61 12.40 36.74
CA VAL A 606 23.74 11.24 36.77
C VAL A 606 22.30 11.66 37.00
N LEU A 607 21.40 11.11 36.21
CA LEU A 607 19.95 11.11 36.45
C LEU A 607 19.59 9.78 37.12
N VAL A 608 19.07 9.85 38.34
CA VAL A 608 18.65 8.66 39.10
C VAL A 608 17.13 8.57 39.08
N ILE A 609 16.59 7.41 38.66
CA ILE A 609 15.17 7.11 38.82
C ILE A 609 15.00 6.20 40.04
N ALA A 610 14.44 6.76 41.11
CA ALA A 610 14.13 6.04 42.33
C ALA A 610 12.67 6.28 42.71
N ASP A 611 11.93 5.22 43.01
CA ASP A 611 10.50 5.29 43.38
C ASP A 611 9.65 6.12 42.37
N GLY A 612 9.98 6.04 41.08
CA GLY A 612 9.31 6.80 40.03
C GLY A 612 9.74 8.25 39.87
N ALA A 613 10.55 8.79 40.77
CA ALA A 613 11.04 10.18 40.72
C ALA A 613 12.43 10.26 40.07
N VAL A 614 12.60 11.21 39.14
CA VAL A 614 13.88 11.48 38.47
C VAL A 614 14.59 12.65 39.18
N THR A 615 15.81 12.41 39.63
CA THR A 615 16.66 13.44 40.25
C THR A 615 18.00 13.52 39.55
N LYS A 616 18.57 14.73 39.43
CA LYS A 616 19.90 14.96 38.84
C LYS A 616 20.92 15.23 39.92
N THR A 617 22.02 14.49 39.88
CA THR A 617 23.16 14.68 40.81
C THR A 617 24.47 14.70 40.03
N PRO A 618 25.50 15.50 40.49
CA PRO A 618 26.86 15.38 39.97
C PRO A 618 27.40 13.95 40.17
N LEU A 619 28.15 13.42 39.21
CA LEU A 619 28.72 12.07 39.33
C LEU A 619 29.58 11.88 40.58
N ALA A 620 30.34 12.92 40.99
CA ALA A 620 31.15 12.91 42.19
C ALA A 620 30.39 12.64 43.51
N ASN A 621 29.08 12.84 43.51
CA ASN A 621 28.21 12.65 44.67
C ASN A 621 27.48 11.28 44.65
N LEU A 622 27.82 10.41 43.70
CA LEU A 622 27.27 9.05 43.65
C LEU A 622 27.94 8.20 44.70
N THR A 623 27.48 8.29 45.95
CA THR A 623 27.86 7.34 46.98
C THR A 623 27.26 6.00 46.59
N THR A 624 28.07 4.97 46.44
CA THR A 624 27.71 3.61 46.17
C THR A 624 26.73 3.09 47.23
N ARG A 625 25.41 3.31 47.04
CA ARG A 625 24.42 2.54 47.76
C ARG A 625 24.31 1.18 47.03
N PRO A 626 24.56 0.08 47.75
CA PRO A 626 24.28 -1.22 47.14
C PRO A 626 22.78 -1.27 46.79
N VAL A 627 22.49 -1.54 45.53
CA VAL A 627 21.12 -1.85 45.04
C VAL A 627 20.66 -3.08 45.81
N GLY A 628 19.73 -2.93 46.73
CA GLY A 628 19.15 -4.02 47.48
C GLY A 628 18.30 -4.92 46.55
N PRO A 629 18.13 -6.21 46.83
CA PRO A 629 17.40 -7.12 45.97
C PRO A 629 15.96 -6.64 45.76
N ALA A 630 15.58 -6.58 44.48
CA ALA A 630 14.27 -6.15 44.00
C ALA A 630 13.10 -6.81 44.77
N ARG A 631 12.29 -6.02 45.45
CA ARG A 631 10.97 -6.47 45.92
C ARG A 631 10.05 -6.56 44.73
N VAL A 632 9.88 -7.78 44.20
CA VAL A 632 8.85 -8.09 43.22
C VAL A 632 7.49 -7.88 43.88
N LYS A 633 6.81 -6.78 43.55
CA LYS A 633 5.38 -6.65 43.83
C LYS A 633 4.63 -7.58 42.86
N PRO A 634 3.76 -8.49 43.33
CA PRO A 634 2.93 -9.27 42.44
C PRO A 634 1.99 -8.32 41.68
N ARG A 635 1.92 -8.50 40.35
CA ARG A 635 0.90 -7.86 39.52
C ARG A 635 -0.48 -8.39 39.91
N PRO A 636 -1.51 -7.53 39.98
CA PRO A 636 -2.91 -7.95 40.18
C PRO A 636 -3.44 -8.75 38.96
#